data_ef5fa2fd942cdb396477a0601ba230c5
#
_entry.id   ef5fa2fd942cdb396477a0601ba230c5
#
_cell.length_a   1.000
_cell.length_b   1.000
_cell.length_c   1.000
_cell.angle_alpha   90.00
_cell.angle_beta   90.00
_cell.angle_gamma   90.00
#
_symmetry.space_group_name_H-M   'P 1'
#
loop_
_entity.id
_entity.type
_entity.pdbx_description
1 polymer ?
#
loop_
_entity_poly.entity_id
_entity_poly.type
_entity_poly.pdbx_seq_one_letter_code
_entity_poly.pdbx_strand_id
1 'polypeptide(L)'
;MGASENDALIEPEKARLKDLADRLGIALAASGCVLVTGATTGLPDLVARSFRKAGGFALGISPAHDRKEHLERYGLPDSGADVIVYTGFGYKGRNVVNVRSADIVLLFGGATGTLNEFTIAYDEGKIIGVLEGTGGIADHIREVIQFCNKSTQGRVIFDKDPAKLVKMCLQNLQSC
;
A
#
# COMPACT_ATOMS: atom_id res chain seq x y z
N MET A 1 0.36 0.45 -0.01
CA MET A 1 1.23 1.21 -0.93
C MET A 1 2.33 0.30 -1.44
N GLY A 2 2.56 0.16 -2.73
CA GLY A 2 3.51 -0.83 -3.24
C GLY A 2 4.00 -0.53 -4.65
N ALA A 3 4.91 -1.40 -5.14
CA ALA A 3 5.44 -1.31 -6.50
C ALA A 3 4.34 -1.59 -7.52
N SER A 4 4.24 -0.77 -8.57
CA SER A 4 3.62 -1.14 -9.83
C SER A 4 4.43 -2.28 -10.48
N GLU A 5 3.88 -2.93 -11.50
CA GLU A 5 4.59 -3.99 -12.23
C GLU A 5 6.04 -3.57 -12.57
N ASN A 6 6.99 -4.46 -12.27
CA ASN A 6 8.39 -4.29 -12.62
C ASN A 6 8.83 -5.48 -13.47
N ASP A 7 8.93 -5.28 -14.77
CA ASP A 7 9.32 -6.31 -15.75
C ASP A 7 10.78 -6.78 -15.58
N ALA A 8 11.60 -6.03 -14.83
CA ALA A 8 13.00 -6.36 -14.59
C ALA A 8 13.22 -7.47 -13.55
N LEU A 9 12.18 -7.88 -12.81
CA LEU A 9 12.30 -8.95 -11.81
C LEU A 9 12.35 -10.34 -12.47
N ILE A 10 13.23 -11.19 -11.97
CA ILE A 10 13.32 -12.61 -12.39
C ILE A 10 12.16 -13.42 -11.79
N GLU A 11 11.77 -14.52 -12.44
CA GLU A 11 10.61 -15.33 -12.05
C GLU A 11 10.58 -15.82 -10.59
N PRO A 12 11.68 -16.29 -9.98
CA PRO A 12 11.65 -16.68 -8.56
C PRO A 12 11.26 -15.54 -7.64
N GLU A 13 11.70 -14.31 -7.94
CA GLU A 13 11.40 -13.13 -7.14
C GLU A 13 9.94 -12.67 -7.34
N LYS A 14 9.43 -12.73 -8.57
CA LYS A 14 8.02 -12.45 -8.86
C LYS A 14 7.10 -13.40 -8.09
N ALA A 15 7.40 -14.70 -8.11
CA ALA A 15 6.64 -15.71 -7.37
C ALA A 15 6.66 -15.46 -5.86
N ARG A 16 7.82 -15.10 -5.30
CA ARG A 16 7.97 -14.77 -3.88
C ARG A 16 7.15 -13.54 -3.49
N LEU A 17 7.24 -12.46 -4.26
CA LEU A 17 6.48 -11.23 -4.00
C LEU A 17 4.98 -11.45 -4.14
N LYS A 18 4.56 -12.30 -5.07
CA LYS A 18 3.15 -12.71 -5.21
C LYS A 18 2.66 -13.47 -3.98
N ASP A 19 3.44 -14.44 -3.47
CA ASP A 19 3.11 -15.16 -2.23
C ASP A 19 2.96 -14.19 -1.04
N LEU A 20 3.89 -13.25 -0.89
CA LEU A 20 3.81 -12.24 0.16
C LEU A 20 2.57 -11.34 0.01
N ALA A 21 2.21 -10.95 -1.22
CA ALA A 21 1.00 -10.18 -1.49
C ALA A 21 -0.26 -10.98 -1.15
N ASP A 22 -0.31 -12.25 -1.52
CA ASP A 22 -1.44 -13.14 -1.20
C ASP A 22 -1.61 -13.30 0.32
N ARG A 23 -0.53 -13.58 1.04
CA ARG A 23 -0.53 -13.69 2.51
C ARG A 23 -0.93 -12.39 3.19
N LEU A 24 -0.46 -11.25 2.68
CA LEU A 24 -0.84 -9.93 3.19
C LEU A 24 -2.34 -9.68 3.00
N GLY A 25 -2.87 -9.95 1.81
CA GLY A 25 -4.30 -9.82 1.52
C GLY A 25 -5.18 -10.69 2.44
N ILE A 26 -4.80 -11.94 2.65
CA ILE A 26 -5.50 -12.86 3.56
C ILE A 26 -5.45 -12.35 5.01
N ALA A 27 -4.29 -11.91 5.50
CA ALA A 27 -4.12 -11.39 6.86
C ALA A 27 -4.96 -10.12 7.10
N LEU A 28 -5.04 -9.23 6.11
CA LEU A 28 -5.88 -8.04 6.16
C LEU A 28 -7.36 -8.40 6.19
N ALA A 29 -7.82 -9.33 5.36
CA ALA A 29 -9.22 -9.76 5.37
C ALA A 29 -9.63 -10.36 6.72
N ALA A 30 -8.77 -11.16 7.33
CA ALA A 30 -9.01 -11.74 8.65
C ALA A 30 -9.09 -10.68 9.77
N SER A 31 -8.58 -9.46 9.55
CA SER A 31 -8.64 -8.37 10.53
C SER A 31 -9.95 -7.57 10.50
N GLY A 32 -10.82 -7.79 9.51
CA GLY A 32 -12.09 -7.05 9.35
C GLY A 32 -11.93 -5.58 8.94
N CYS A 33 -10.78 -5.18 8.44
CA CYS A 33 -10.55 -3.82 7.96
C CYS A 33 -11.16 -3.58 6.56
N VAL A 34 -11.23 -2.32 6.15
CA VAL A 34 -11.42 -1.92 4.75
C VAL A 34 -10.05 -1.65 4.14
N LEU A 35 -9.78 -2.27 2.99
CA LEU A 35 -8.53 -2.02 2.27
C LEU A 35 -8.68 -0.81 1.35
N VAL A 36 -7.80 0.16 1.49
CA VAL A 36 -7.70 1.30 0.57
C VAL A 36 -6.45 1.16 -0.29
N THR A 37 -6.61 1.24 -1.61
CA THR A 37 -5.51 1.20 -2.57
C THR A 37 -5.57 2.37 -3.55
N GLY A 38 -4.50 2.54 -4.31
CA GLY A 38 -4.44 3.55 -5.37
C GLY A 38 -5.15 3.16 -6.67
N ALA A 39 -5.90 2.07 -6.70
CA ALA A 39 -6.50 1.51 -7.91
C ALA A 39 -5.48 1.36 -9.06
N THR A 40 -4.28 0.85 -8.76
CA THR A 40 -3.18 0.68 -9.72
C THR A 40 -2.90 -0.79 -9.95
N THR A 41 -2.02 -1.09 -10.91
CA THR A 41 -1.45 -2.43 -11.16
C THR A 41 -0.40 -2.83 -10.12
N GLY A 42 0.16 -4.03 -10.27
CA GLY A 42 1.30 -4.54 -9.50
C GLY A 42 0.94 -5.05 -8.11
N LEU A 43 1.85 -4.89 -7.16
CA LEU A 43 1.70 -5.45 -5.81
C LEU A 43 0.44 -5.00 -5.07
N PRO A 44 0.01 -3.72 -5.14
CA PRO A 44 -1.25 -3.30 -4.51
C PRO A 44 -2.49 -3.99 -5.09
N ASP A 45 -2.51 -4.25 -6.41
CA ASP A 45 -3.59 -4.97 -7.07
C ASP A 45 -3.62 -6.45 -6.65
N LEU A 46 -2.45 -7.10 -6.57
CA LEU A 46 -2.34 -8.48 -6.07
C LEU A 46 -2.88 -8.62 -4.64
N VAL A 47 -2.48 -7.71 -3.74
CA VAL A 47 -3.00 -7.69 -2.36
C VAL A 47 -4.51 -7.49 -2.37
N ALA A 48 -5.03 -6.55 -3.15
CA ALA A 48 -6.47 -6.25 -3.21
C ALA A 48 -7.29 -7.45 -3.72
N ARG A 49 -6.79 -8.15 -4.74
CA ARG A 49 -7.44 -9.37 -5.27
C ARG A 49 -7.50 -10.49 -4.23
N SER A 50 -6.39 -10.75 -3.54
CA SER A 50 -6.35 -11.76 -2.48
C SER A 50 -7.22 -11.39 -1.29
N PHE A 51 -7.21 -10.11 -0.90
CA PHE A 51 -8.05 -9.56 0.15
C PHE A 51 -9.56 -9.76 -0.17
N ARG A 52 -10.01 -9.39 -1.38
CA ARG A 52 -11.38 -9.55 -1.83
C ARG A 52 -11.77 -11.04 -1.93
N LYS A 53 -10.87 -11.88 -2.46
CA LYS A 53 -11.09 -13.35 -2.51
C LYS A 53 -11.30 -13.96 -1.13
N ALA A 54 -10.67 -13.37 -0.11
CA ALA A 54 -10.85 -13.77 1.30
C ALA A 54 -12.06 -13.10 1.99
N GLY A 55 -12.93 -12.39 1.24
CA GLY A 55 -14.17 -11.78 1.74
C GLY A 55 -14.04 -10.34 2.22
N GLY A 56 -12.89 -9.69 2.01
CA GLY A 56 -12.67 -8.29 2.38
C GLY A 56 -13.30 -7.31 1.38
N PHE A 57 -13.56 -6.07 1.81
CA PHE A 57 -14.08 -4.97 0.99
C PHE A 57 -12.98 -3.97 0.64
N ALA A 58 -12.68 -3.80 -0.65
CA ALA A 58 -11.60 -2.96 -1.15
C ALA A 58 -12.12 -1.67 -1.82
N LEU A 59 -11.55 -0.54 -1.41
CA LEU A 59 -11.77 0.79 -1.97
C LEU A 59 -10.57 1.23 -2.80
N GLY A 60 -10.79 1.61 -4.05
CA GLY A 60 -9.77 2.16 -4.94
C GLY A 60 -9.86 3.69 -5.01
N ILE A 61 -8.76 4.38 -4.82
CA ILE A 61 -8.68 5.84 -5.02
C ILE A 61 -7.90 6.11 -6.31
N SER A 62 -8.62 6.45 -7.38
CA SER A 62 -8.06 6.65 -8.71
C SER A 62 -7.46 8.06 -8.88
N PRO A 63 -6.36 8.20 -9.66
CA PRO A 63 -5.84 9.50 -10.07
C PRO A 63 -6.69 10.19 -11.15
N ALA A 64 -7.52 9.42 -11.88
CA ALA A 64 -8.37 9.89 -12.97
C ALA A 64 -9.59 10.66 -12.47
N HIS A 65 -10.20 11.45 -13.34
CA HIS A 65 -11.43 12.18 -13.02
C HIS A 65 -12.70 11.35 -13.27
N ASP A 66 -12.61 10.31 -14.11
CA ASP A 66 -13.70 9.37 -14.37
C ASP A 66 -13.18 7.97 -14.77
N ARG A 67 -14.11 7.03 -14.97
CA ARG A 67 -13.81 5.66 -15.36
C ARG A 67 -13.12 5.57 -16.73
N LYS A 68 -13.51 6.40 -17.68
CA LYS A 68 -12.93 6.38 -19.03
C LYS A 68 -11.46 6.80 -18.99
N GLU A 69 -11.15 7.89 -18.31
CA GLU A 69 -9.77 8.34 -18.14
C GLU A 69 -8.92 7.30 -17.37
N HIS A 70 -9.51 6.66 -16.37
CA HIS A 70 -8.85 5.59 -15.58
C HIS A 70 -8.40 4.43 -16.48
N LEU A 71 -9.28 3.95 -17.34
CA LEU A 71 -9.02 2.80 -18.21
C LEU A 71 -8.16 3.18 -19.42
N GLU A 72 -8.49 4.28 -20.12
CA GLU A 72 -7.91 4.59 -21.43
C GLU A 72 -6.62 5.41 -21.32
N ARG A 73 -6.58 6.43 -20.46
CA ARG A 73 -5.40 7.31 -20.32
C ARG A 73 -4.38 6.76 -19.35
N TYR A 74 -4.84 6.25 -18.20
CA TYR A 74 -3.95 5.71 -17.17
C TYR A 74 -3.65 4.22 -17.34
N GLY A 75 -4.44 3.50 -18.15
CA GLY A 75 -4.28 2.05 -18.36
C GLY A 75 -4.46 1.22 -17.08
N LEU A 76 -5.28 1.69 -16.15
CA LEU A 76 -5.43 1.07 -14.84
C LEU A 76 -6.65 0.13 -14.79
N PRO A 77 -6.56 -1.00 -14.07
CA PRO A 77 -7.66 -1.94 -13.95
C PRO A 77 -8.75 -1.43 -13.00
N ASP A 78 -10.01 -1.72 -13.31
CA ASP A 78 -11.15 -1.47 -12.43
C ASP A 78 -11.60 -2.71 -11.63
N SER A 79 -10.92 -3.84 -11.82
CA SER A 79 -11.28 -5.13 -11.20
C SER A 79 -10.71 -5.36 -9.78
N GLY A 80 -9.74 -4.54 -9.36
CA GLY A 80 -9.05 -4.71 -8.08
C GLY A 80 -9.79 -4.14 -6.86
N ALA A 81 -10.90 -3.43 -7.05
CA ALA A 81 -11.66 -2.82 -5.96
C ALA A 81 -13.17 -3.07 -6.12
N ASP A 82 -13.92 -3.01 -5.02
CA ASP A 82 -15.38 -3.08 -5.01
C ASP A 82 -16.00 -1.73 -5.39
N VAL A 83 -15.35 -0.65 -4.99
CA VAL A 83 -15.70 0.73 -5.34
C VAL A 83 -14.44 1.50 -5.74
N ILE A 84 -14.54 2.34 -6.77
CA ILE A 84 -13.47 3.26 -7.17
C ILE A 84 -13.96 4.70 -7.06
N VAL A 85 -13.20 5.50 -6.32
CA VAL A 85 -13.38 6.97 -6.23
C VAL A 85 -12.44 7.63 -7.23
N TYR A 86 -12.99 8.39 -8.17
CA TYR A 86 -12.23 9.11 -9.18
C TYR A 86 -11.96 10.53 -8.69
N THR A 87 -10.70 10.84 -8.38
CA THR A 87 -10.32 12.11 -7.75
C THR A 87 -10.00 13.23 -8.74
N GLY A 88 -9.52 12.90 -9.92
CA GLY A 88 -8.99 13.87 -10.89
C GLY A 88 -7.69 14.56 -10.48
N PHE A 89 -7.07 14.14 -9.37
CA PHE A 89 -5.90 14.82 -8.78
C PHE A 89 -4.54 14.31 -9.32
N GLY A 90 -4.55 13.37 -10.28
CA GLY A 90 -3.33 12.71 -10.73
C GLY A 90 -2.69 11.87 -9.63
N TYR A 91 -1.56 11.24 -9.92
CA TYR A 91 -0.92 10.32 -8.98
C TYR A 91 -0.50 10.98 -7.65
N LYS A 92 0.10 12.16 -7.70
CA LYS A 92 0.65 12.81 -6.49
C LYS A 92 -0.43 13.37 -5.57
N GLY A 93 -1.44 14.03 -6.13
CA GLY A 93 -2.57 14.52 -5.33
C GLY A 93 -3.42 13.39 -4.75
N ARG A 94 -3.60 12.30 -5.51
CA ARG A 94 -4.29 11.10 -5.03
C ARG A 94 -3.56 10.43 -3.87
N ASN A 95 -2.21 10.47 -3.80
CA ASN A 95 -1.46 9.92 -2.67
C ASN A 95 -1.86 10.56 -1.34
N VAL A 96 -2.09 11.86 -1.32
CA VAL A 96 -2.57 12.57 -0.12
C VAL A 96 -3.93 12.03 0.32
N VAL A 97 -4.85 11.84 -0.62
CA VAL A 97 -6.18 11.28 -0.32
C VAL A 97 -6.05 9.86 0.23
N ASN A 98 -5.24 9.00 -0.39
CA ASN A 98 -4.98 7.64 0.08
C ASN A 98 -4.51 7.60 1.53
N VAL A 99 -3.45 8.35 1.83
CA VAL A 99 -2.83 8.35 3.15
C VAL A 99 -3.80 8.89 4.21
N ARG A 100 -4.50 9.98 3.93
CA ARG A 100 -5.46 10.58 4.86
C ARG A 100 -6.68 9.72 5.13
N SER A 101 -7.11 8.93 4.14
CA SER A 101 -8.22 7.99 4.26
C SER A 101 -7.89 6.73 5.06
N ALA A 102 -6.64 6.54 5.48
CA ALA A 102 -6.19 5.33 6.16
C ALA A 102 -5.79 5.61 7.61
N ASP A 103 -6.12 4.69 8.52
CA ASP A 103 -5.63 4.68 9.90
C ASP A 103 -4.22 4.07 9.96
N ILE A 104 -3.96 3.06 9.13
CA ILE A 104 -2.68 2.36 9.00
C ILE A 104 -2.23 2.40 7.54
N VAL A 105 -0.98 2.76 7.30
CA VAL A 105 -0.36 2.76 5.98
C VAL A 105 0.62 1.60 5.90
N LEU A 106 0.43 0.69 4.95
CA LEU A 106 1.32 -0.44 4.71
C LEU A 106 2.18 -0.20 3.47
N LEU A 107 3.49 -0.36 3.60
CA LEU A 107 4.48 -0.23 2.52
C LEU A 107 5.01 -1.60 2.11
N PHE A 108 5.07 -1.83 0.79
CA PHE A 108 5.43 -3.09 0.20
C PHE A 108 6.17 -2.86 -1.13
N GLY A 109 7.48 -3.08 -1.15
CA GLY A 109 8.31 -2.72 -2.31
C GLY A 109 8.28 -1.22 -2.62
N GLY A 110 8.04 -0.88 -3.87
CA GLY A 110 7.74 0.48 -4.28
C GLY A 110 8.94 1.32 -4.71
N ALA A 111 8.62 2.50 -5.25
CA ALA A 111 9.57 3.48 -5.75
C ALA A 111 9.20 4.88 -5.23
N THR A 112 9.41 5.93 -6.04
CA THR A 112 9.18 7.33 -5.65
C THR A 112 7.73 7.64 -5.23
N GLY A 113 6.73 6.93 -5.77
CA GLY A 113 5.34 7.05 -5.36
C GLY A 113 5.15 6.60 -3.91
N THR A 114 5.67 5.41 -3.59
CA THR A 114 5.62 4.84 -2.23
C THR A 114 6.43 5.67 -1.24
N LEU A 115 7.58 6.22 -1.65
CA LEU A 115 8.33 7.17 -0.82
C LEU A 115 7.52 8.43 -0.52
N ASN A 116 6.82 8.99 -1.50
CA ASN A 116 5.94 10.14 -1.30
C ASN A 116 4.79 9.82 -0.32
N GLU A 117 4.16 8.65 -0.44
CA GLU A 117 3.12 8.19 0.49
C GLU A 117 3.69 7.97 1.90
N PHE A 118 4.90 7.41 2.02
CA PHE A 118 5.62 7.28 3.29
C PHE A 118 5.84 8.64 3.96
N THR A 119 6.37 9.62 3.25
CA THR A 119 6.68 10.94 3.82
C THR A 119 5.42 11.66 4.31
N ILE A 120 4.30 11.55 3.58
CA ILE A 120 3.01 12.11 4.02
C ILE A 120 2.56 11.40 5.31
N ALA A 121 2.57 10.06 5.33
CA ALA A 121 2.15 9.28 6.49
C ALA A 121 3.03 9.55 7.72
N TYR A 122 4.33 9.69 7.51
CA TYR A 122 5.31 9.97 8.56
C TYR A 122 5.08 11.36 9.19
N ASP A 123 4.88 12.37 8.36
CA ASP A 123 4.63 13.75 8.81
C ASP A 123 3.26 13.91 9.48
N GLU A 124 2.26 13.16 9.06
CA GLU A 124 0.91 13.19 9.63
C GLU A 124 0.74 12.24 10.84
N GLY A 125 1.81 11.59 11.30
CA GLY A 125 1.79 10.78 12.52
C GLY A 125 1.00 9.48 12.40
N LYS A 126 0.88 8.92 11.20
CA LYS A 126 0.17 7.65 10.97
C LYS A 126 0.94 6.45 11.54
N ILE A 127 0.22 5.36 11.78
CA ILE A 127 0.85 4.05 11.97
C ILE A 127 1.29 3.53 10.61
N ILE A 128 2.58 3.23 10.46
CA ILE A 128 3.18 2.78 9.22
C ILE A 128 3.76 1.38 9.42
N GLY A 129 3.25 0.42 8.67
CA GLY A 129 3.83 -0.92 8.59
C GLY A 129 4.70 -1.06 7.34
N VAL A 130 5.92 -1.53 7.50
CA VAL A 130 6.86 -1.77 6.39
C VAL A 130 7.13 -3.27 6.29
N LEU A 131 6.75 -3.86 5.17
CA LEU A 131 7.05 -5.26 4.88
C LEU A 131 8.46 -5.35 4.29
N GLU A 132 9.42 -5.71 5.14
CA GLU A 132 10.84 -5.82 4.78
C GLU A 132 11.11 -7.03 3.86
N GLY A 133 12.19 -6.94 3.09
CA GLY A 133 12.59 -7.97 2.15
C GLY A 133 11.74 -8.01 0.88
N THR A 134 11.04 -6.93 0.56
CA THR A 134 10.19 -6.80 -0.63
C THR A 134 10.82 -5.96 -1.72
N GLY A 135 12.05 -5.50 -1.50
CA GLY A 135 12.80 -4.68 -2.44
C GLY A 135 12.30 -3.23 -2.50
N GLY A 136 12.87 -2.47 -3.43
CA GLY A 136 12.49 -1.09 -3.64
C GLY A 136 12.65 -0.20 -2.41
N ILE A 137 11.85 0.85 -2.33
CA ILE A 137 11.97 1.83 -1.23
C ILE A 137 11.60 1.25 0.14
N ALA A 138 10.76 0.20 0.20
CA ALA A 138 10.38 -0.42 1.47
C ALA A 138 11.60 -0.91 2.26
N ASP A 139 12.60 -1.48 1.60
CA ASP A 139 13.81 -1.99 2.24
C ASP A 139 14.78 -0.88 2.66
N HIS A 140 14.55 0.37 2.23
CA HIS A 140 15.37 1.54 2.53
C HIS A 140 14.69 2.55 3.48
N ILE A 141 13.49 2.28 3.97
CA ILE A 141 12.77 3.22 4.84
C ILE A 141 13.53 3.54 6.12
N ARG A 142 14.28 2.59 6.70
CA ARG A 142 15.13 2.86 7.88
C ARG A 142 16.19 3.92 7.59
N GLU A 143 16.83 3.84 6.43
CA GLU A 143 17.84 4.79 5.98
C GLU A 143 17.21 6.17 5.72
N VAL A 144 16.03 6.21 5.08
CA VAL A 144 15.28 7.45 4.86
C VAL A 144 14.98 8.16 6.18
N ILE A 145 14.51 7.44 7.20
CA ILE A 145 14.24 8.00 8.54
C ILE A 145 15.53 8.59 9.13
N GLN A 146 16.64 7.87 9.04
CA GLN A 146 17.94 8.34 9.54
C GLN A 146 18.42 9.60 8.82
N PHE A 147 18.32 9.65 7.48
CA PHE A 147 18.73 10.80 6.70
C PHE A 147 17.86 12.04 6.96
N CYS A 148 16.56 11.87 7.10
CA CYS A 148 15.67 12.99 7.38
C CYS A 148 15.86 13.55 8.79
N ASN A 149 16.34 12.74 9.73
CA ASN A 149 16.59 13.12 11.13
C ASN A 149 15.41 13.93 11.75
N LYS A 150 14.18 13.54 11.41
CA LYS A 150 12.95 14.18 11.85
C LYS A 150 12.14 13.23 12.72
N SER A 151 11.67 13.68 13.86
CA SER A 151 10.75 12.91 14.70
C SER A 151 9.34 12.88 14.10
N THR A 152 8.62 11.80 14.34
CA THR A 152 7.19 11.68 14.05
C THR A 152 6.42 11.36 15.32
N GLN A 153 5.14 11.74 15.38
CA GLN A 153 4.22 11.28 16.42
C GLN A 153 3.65 9.88 16.08
N GLY A 154 3.81 9.43 14.84
CA GLY A 154 3.39 8.11 14.38
C GLY A 154 4.35 7.00 14.81
N ARG A 155 4.02 5.79 14.41
CA ARG A 155 4.83 4.60 14.68
C ARG A 155 5.19 3.90 13.38
N VAL A 156 6.47 3.61 13.18
CA VAL A 156 6.95 2.82 12.03
C VAL A 156 7.34 1.44 12.51
N ILE A 157 6.65 0.45 12.00
CA ILE A 157 6.74 -0.97 12.40
C ILE A 157 7.29 -1.75 11.21
N PHE A 158 8.27 -2.60 11.47
CA PHE A 158 8.96 -3.39 10.44
C PHE A 158 8.83 -4.87 10.75
N ASP A 159 8.43 -5.66 9.78
CA ASP A 159 8.49 -7.12 9.86
C ASP A 159 8.57 -7.72 8.43
N LYS A 160 9.11 -8.95 8.33
CA LYS A 160 9.17 -9.72 7.08
C LYS A 160 7.95 -10.63 6.89
N ASP A 161 7.22 -10.91 7.96
CA ASP A 161 6.01 -11.72 7.91
C ASP A 161 4.76 -10.83 7.80
N PRO A 162 3.95 -10.98 6.74
CA PRO A 162 2.76 -10.16 6.51
C PRO A 162 1.74 -10.22 7.64
N ALA A 163 1.46 -11.41 8.17
CA ALA A 163 0.43 -11.58 9.21
C ALA A 163 0.87 -10.97 10.54
N LYS A 164 2.16 -11.13 10.87
CA LYS A 164 2.74 -10.53 12.07
C LYS A 164 2.77 -9.00 11.96
N LEU A 165 3.15 -8.46 10.79
CA LEU A 165 3.14 -7.01 10.54
C LEU A 165 1.74 -6.41 10.73
N VAL A 166 0.71 -7.02 10.12
CA VAL A 166 -0.69 -6.58 10.27
C VAL A 166 -1.11 -6.59 11.72
N LYS A 167 -0.84 -7.68 12.46
CA LYS A 167 -1.17 -7.80 13.88
C LYS A 167 -0.51 -6.71 14.72
N MET A 168 0.78 -6.45 14.50
CA MET A 168 1.52 -5.41 15.22
C MET A 168 0.96 -4.00 14.94
N CYS A 169 0.60 -3.71 13.69
CA CYS A 169 -0.01 -2.43 13.33
C CYS A 169 -1.37 -2.23 14.01
N LEU A 170 -2.22 -3.25 14.02
CA LEU A 170 -3.53 -3.20 14.68
C LEU A 170 -3.43 -3.03 16.20
N GLN A 171 -2.47 -3.70 16.85
CA GLN A 171 -2.23 -3.52 18.30
C GLN A 171 -1.83 -2.09 18.62
N ASN A 172 -1.06 -1.44 17.76
CA ASN A 172 -0.69 -0.04 17.96
C ASN A 172 -1.85 0.93 17.69
N LEU A 173 -2.82 0.59 16.82
CA LEU A 173 -4.02 1.40 16.60
C LEU A 173 -4.94 1.40 17.85
N GLN A 174 -5.04 0.27 18.53
CA GLN A 174 -5.87 0.15 19.75
C GLN A 174 -5.27 0.85 20.98
N SER A 175 -4.01 1.24 20.92
CA SER A 175 -3.26 1.88 22.01
C SER A 175 -3.24 3.42 21.91
N CYS A 176 -3.85 3.98 20.86
CA CYS A 176 -4.06 5.41 20.65
C CYS A 176 -5.45 5.81 21.11
#